data_6af348bbe78a4905519a34406410496f
#
_entry.id   6af348bbe78a4905519a34406410496f
#
_cell.length_a   1.000
_cell.length_b   1.000
_cell.length_c   1.000
_cell.angle_alpha   90.00
_cell.angle_beta   90.00
_cell.angle_gamma   90.00
#
_symmetry.space_group_name_H-M   'P 1'
#
loop_
_entity.id
_entity.type
_entity.pdbx_description
1 polymer ?
#
loop_
_entity_poly.entity_id
_entity_poly.type
_entity_poly.pdbx_seq_one_letter_code
_entity_poly.pdbx_strand_id
1 'polypeptide(L)'
;MKKIHLFNGLDDGELAAVAEKLIEQSVSKGGVVFQQDGKAESFYMIYGGSVRVVRKQDGKEIQLALLVKNDYFGEMALVSNRRRSATVTALADTTLLILSRKDFEALFKTTPELRLNLDVAVRSRKLARSLRFKWLRSDEVIYFLARKHPMVLYQKLLLPVVTLFVPLFFLYAWYFIIPALLVLFASLGSLIAIGLWITWLVIDWGNDYYIVTNQRAVWLEKVVGIYDSRQETPLNMVVSVGVESNQLGRWLDFGNVIVRTYVGTIPFSNVDHPAQAAKMIEEYWNRTKESAAGMEKEAMKNSIRKKLGIPIPPAPQADSDKSAASPPPPKRGTISILRFLGANTLKLRYEQGDTVVYRKHWFVLVQQAWMPLLASLVVLLLFIYRLFQLAFLPEQAFISLQGGLTVDAWAGALFIALFPFVGWLGYEVQDWSNDKFEVTAEQIIDVDRKPFGTETRNAAQLENILSTNYERLGILGNIFNYGTVYITVGGSKLAFEDVMDPAGVQSDIDRRRMARAQKKNEATISAERERMAEWLVTYHNNAKEFQAEEEKKKNQKPE
;
A
#
# COMPACT_ATOMS: atom_id res chain seq x y z
N MET A 1 -12.28 10.85 -27.91
CA MET A 1 -12.27 11.89 -26.87
C MET A 1 -13.21 11.56 -25.71
N LYS A 2 -14.43 11.09 -25.91
CA LYS A 2 -15.39 10.71 -24.83
C LYS A 2 -14.85 9.70 -23.80
N LYS A 3 -13.79 8.95 -24.11
CA LYS A 3 -13.14 7.99 -23.18
C LYS A 3 -12.06 8.62 -22.27
N ILE A 4 -11.80 9.90 -22.38
CA ILE A 4 -10.79 10.62 -21.59
C ILE A 4 -11.51 11.45 -20.55
N HIS A 5 -11.24 11.20 -19.23
CA HIS A 5 -11.91 11.90 -18.13
C HIS A 5 -11.83 13.44 -18.23
N LEU A 6 -10.78 13.93 -18.87
CA LEU A 6 -10.58 15.35 -19.11
C LEU A 6 -11.77 16.01 -19.82
N PHE A 7 -12.40 15.28 -20.76
CA PHE A 7 -13.53 15.75 -21.58
C PHE A 7 -14.89 15.27 -21.07
N ASN A 8 -14.93 14.66 -19.90
CA ASN A 8 -16.19 14.26 -19.29
C ASN A 8 -17.04 15.48 -18.93
N GLY A 9 -18.31 15.45 -19.36
CA GLY A 9 -19.25 16.53 -19.14
C GLY A 9 -19.38 17.50 -20.32
N LEU A 10 -18.48 17.42 -21.32
CA LEU A 10 -18.60 18.20 -22.55
C LEU A 10 -19.67 17.59 -23.46
N ASP A 11 -20.46 18.45 -24.08
CA ASP A 11 -21.43 18.03 -25.10
C ASP A 11 -20.77 17.69 -26.45
N ASP A 12 -21.55 17.15 -27.38
CA ASP A 12 -21.00 16.73 -28.68
C ASP A 12 -20.55 17.93 -29.54
N GLY A 13 -21.13 19.10 -29.36
CA GLY A 13 -20.72 20.34 -30.02
C GLY A 13 -19.39 20.86 -29.50
N GLU A 14 -19.20 20.87 -28.18
CA GLU A 14 -17.94 21.25 -27.52
C GLU A 14 -16.81 20.30 -27.92
N LEU A 15 -17.10 19.00 -27.96
CA LEU A 15 -16.13 17.96 -28.38
C LEU A 15 -15.73 18.13 -29.86
N ALA A 16 -16.67 18.49 -30.72
CA ALA A 16 -16.39 18.77 -32.13
C ALA A 16 -15.51 20.03 -32.28
N ALA A 17 -15.79 21.09 -31.53
CA ALA A 17 -14.99 22.32 -31.53
C ALA A 17 -13.54 22.05 -31.03
N VAL A 18 -13.34 21.13 -30.07
CA VAL A 18 -12.00 20.68 -29.66
C VAL A 18 -11.35 19.90 -30.79
N ALA A 19 -12.10 18.99 -31.44
CA ALA A 19 -11.57 18.09 -32.48
C ALA A 19 -11.06 18.89 -33.71
N GLU A 20 -11.75 19.93 -34.12
CA GLU A 20 -11.35 20.80 -35.23
C GLU A 20 -10.00 21.49 -35.03
N LYS A 21 -9.60 21.73 -33.77
CA LYS A 21 -8.33 22.41 -33.42
C LYS A 21 -7.18 21.46 -33.20
N LEU A 22 -7.40 20.14 -33.30
CA LEU A 22 -6.39 19.14 -33.10
C LEU A 22 -5.55 18.91 -34.35
N ILE A 23 -4.24 18.92 -34.19
CA ILE A 23 -3.27 18.60 -35.24
C ILE A 23 -2.70 17.21 -34.96
N GLU A 24 -2.73 16.35 -35.95
CA GLU A 24 -2.15 15.01 -35.87
C GLU A 24 -0.65 15.05 -36.19
N GLN A 25 0.17 14.43 -35.35
CA GLN A 25 1.60 14.28 -35.54
C GLN A 25 2.04 12.85 -35.18
N SER A 26 2.80 12.23 -36.08
CA SER A 26 3.44 10.93 -35.82
C SER A 26 4.87 11.13 -35.34
N VAL A 27 5.25 10.33 -34.34
CA VAL A 27 6.60 10.30 -33.77
C VAL A 27 7.07 8.86 -33.75
N SER A 28 8.22 8.58 -34.39
CA SER A 28 8.80 7.24 -34.45
C SER A 28 9.32 6.78 -33.08
N LYS A 29 9.44 5.47 -32.89
CA LYS A 29 10.04 4.85 -31.70
C LYS A 29 11.38 5.51 -31.36
N GLY A 30 11.58 5.92 -30.09
CA GLY A 30 12.78 6.62 -29.61
C GLY A 30 12.78 8.13 -29.83
N GLY A 31 11.82 8.67 -30.61
CA GLY A 31 11.70 10.11 -30.86
C GLY A 31 11.33 10.89 -29.59
N VAL A 32 11.97 12.05 -29.39
CA VAL A 32 11.68 12.94 -28.26
C VAL A 32 10.59 13.92 -28.66
N VAL A 33 9.45 13.90 -27.93
CA VAL A 33 8.33 14.83 -28.18
C VAL A 33 8.68 16.22 -27.66
N PHE A 34 9.19 16.32 -26.44
CA PHE A 34 9.78 17.52 -25.87
C PHE A 34 10.74 17.19 -24.73
N GLN A 35 11.65 18.10 -24.45
CA GLN A 35 12.65 17.95 -23.38
C GLN A 35 12.24 18.70 -22.11
N GLN A 36 12.75 18.25 -20.97
CA GLN A 36 12.66 18.95 -19.70
C GLN A 36 13.23 20.38 -19.85
N ASP A 37 12.63 21.34 -19.15
CA ASP A 37 12.96 22.77 -19.16
C ASP A 37 12.70 23.49 -20.49
N GLY A 38 12.14 22.81 -21.50
CA GLY A 38 11.67 23.39 -22.75
C GLY A 38 10.42 24.27 -22.56
N LYS A 39 10.11 25.07 -23.58
CA LYS A 39 8.89 25.91 -23.61
C LYS A 39 7.64 25.04 -23.69
N ALA A 40 6.57 25.48 -23.01
CA ALA A 40 5.28 24.81 -23.04
C ALA A 40 4.38 25.43 -24.11
N GLU A 41 4.45 24.92 -25.33
CA GLU A 41 3.73 25.46 -26.50
C GLU A 41 2.47 24.68 -26.86
N SER A 42 2.33 23.43 -26.39
CA SER A 42 1.23 22.56 -26.80
C SER A 42 0.83 21.58 -25.71
N PHE A 43 -0.39 21.10 -25.81
CA PHE A 43 -0.98 19.99 -25.09
C PHE A 43 -1.04 18.78 -26.01
N TYR A 44 -0.82 17.60 -25.50
CA TYR A 44 -0.70 16.36 -26.28
C TYR A 44 -1.63 15.28 -25.76
N MET A 45 -2.30 14.59 -26.67
CA MET A 45 -3.08 13.38 -26.42
C MET A 45 -2.55 12.25 -27.25
N ILE A 46 -2.53 11.02 -26.72
CA ILE A 46 -2.05 9.84 -27.41
C ILE A 46 -3.22 9.17 -28.13
N TYR A 47 -3.23 9.21 -29.45
CA TYR A 47 -4.20 8.52 -30.27
C TYR A 47 -3.81 7.06 -30.51
N GLY A 48 -2.51 6.76 -30.65
CA GLY A 48 -1.96 5.42 -30.78
C GLY A 48 -0.51 5.39 -30.33
N GLY A 49 -0.01 4.23 -29.91
CA GLY A 49 1.34 4.06 -29.40
C GLY A 49 1.48 4.29 -27.89
N SER A 50 2.70 4.58 -27.42
CA SER A 50 3.01 4.79 -26.01
C SER A 50 4.22 5.71 -25.84
N VAL A 51 4.25 6.49 -24.75
CA VAL A 51 5.36 7.38 -24.41
C VAL A 51 5.81 7.18 -22.97
N ARG A 52 7.10 7.41 -22.73
CA ARG A 52 7.72 7.41 -21.41
C ARG A 52 8.01 8.84 -20.96
N VAL A 53 7.61 9.17 -19.74
CA VAL A 53 7.87 10.46 -19.10
C VAL A 53 8.98 10.30 -18.08
N VAL A 54 10.11 10.99 -18.28
CA VAL A 54 11.30 10.90 -17.43
C VAL A 54 11.70 12.27 -16.95
N ARG A 55 12.05 12.39 -15.68
CA ARG A 55 12.61 13.60 -15.08
C ARG A 55 14.04 13.35 -14.66
N LYS A 56 14.94 14.25 -15.05
CA LYS A 56 16.31 14.30 -14.51
C LYS A 56 16.33 15.14 -13.23
N GLN A 57 16.75 14.52 -12.12
CA GLN A 57 16.91 15.19 -10.83
C GLN A 57 18.18 14.66 -10.17
N ASP A 58 19.08 15.55 -9.74
CA ASP A 58 20.33 15.21 -9.05
C ASP A 58 21.19 14.18 -9.84
N GLY A 59 21.24 14.33 -11.17
CA GLY A 59 21.99 13.43 -12.05
C GLY A 59 21.35 12.05 -12.29
N LYS A 60 20.19 11.77 -11.68
CA LYS A 60 19.44 10.51 -11.84
C LYS A 60 18.21 10.70 -12.72
N GLU A 61 17.93 9.73 -13.57
CA GLU A 61 16.70 9.65 -14.33
C GLU A 61 15.63 8.95 -13.51
N ILE A 62 14.50 9.64 -13.30
CA ILE A 62 13.35 9.11 -12.59
C ILE A 62 12.21 8.98 -13.58
N GLN A 63 11.72 7.77 -13.81
CA GLN A 63 10.52 7.54 -14.60
C GLN A 63 9.31 7.99 -13.79
N LEU A 64 8.55 8.94 -14.34
CA LEU A 64 7.37 9.50 -13.69
C LEU A 64 6.09 8.81 -14.14
N ALA A 65 6.01 8.43 -15.42
CA ALA A 65 4.83 7.79 -16.00
C ALA A 65 5.18 7.02 -17.27
N LEU A 66 4.37 6.01 -17.54
CA LEU A 66 4.22 5.36 -18.83
C LEU A 66 2.81 5.68 -19.32
N LEU A 67 2.71 6.40 -20.43
CA LEU A 67 1.43 6.85 -20.97
C LEU A 67 1.14 6.10 -22.28
N VAL A 68 -0.12 5.70 -22.43
CA VAL A 68 -0.61 4.89 -23.55
C VAL A 68 -1.77 5.56 -24.26
N LYS A 69 -2.34 4.91 -25.25
CA LYS A 69 -3.53 5.38 -25.98
C LYS A 69 -4.60 5.91 -25.01
N ASN A 70 -5.19 7.07 -25.34
CA ASN A 70 -6.16 7.85 -24.58
C ASN A 70 -5.59 8.57 -23.34
N ASP A 71 -4.27 8.50 -23.08
CA ASP A 71 -3.63 9.38 -22.11
C ASP A 71 -3.28 10.72 -22.73
N TYR A 72 -3.01 11.71 -21.86
CA TYR A 72 -2.59 13.04 -22.25
C TYR A 72 -1.42 13.52 -21.37
N PHE A 73 -0.66 14.46 -21.91
CA PHE A 73 0.49 15.03 -21.20
C PHE A 73 0.80 16.47 -21.69
N GLY A 74 1.65 17.13 -20.92
CA GLY A 74 2.06 18.51 -21.24
C GLY A 74 1.18 19.58 -20.61
N GLU A 75 0.06 19.22 -20.00
CA GLU A 75 -0.91 20.09 -19.32
C GLU A 75 -0.30 20.87 -18.15
N MET A 76 0.58 20.24 -17.37
CA MET A 76 1.12 20.81 -16.13
C MET A 76 1.85 22.13 -16.37
N ALA A 77 2.61 22.19 -17.44
CA ALA A 77 3.37 23.36 -17.79
C ALA A 77 2.48 24.48 -18.35
N LEU A 78 1.39 24.12 -19.04
CA LEU A 78 0.41 25.08 -19.57
C LEU A 78 -0.43 25.70 -18.45
N VAL A 79 -0.97 24.88 -17.56
CA VAL A 79 -1.81 25.35 -16.43
C VAL A 79 -0.99 26.20 -15.45
N SER A 80 0.24 25.81 -15.13
CA SER A 80 1.09 26.54 -14.20
C SER A 80 1.94 27.65 -14.82
N ASN A 81 1.82 27.86 -16.12
CA ASN A 81 2.63 28.81 -16.90
C ASN A 81 4.16 28.65 -16.63
N ARG A 82 4.62 27.41 -16.61
CA ARG A 82 6.02 27.05 -16.34
C ARG A 82 6.65 26.31 -17.52
N ARG A 83 7.96 26.06 -17.44
CA ARG A 83 8.68 25.21 -18.39
C ARG A 83 8.30 23.73 -18.22
N ARG A 84 8.61 22.89 -19.21
CA ARG A 84 8.37 21.46 -19.18
C ARG A 84 9.05 20.82 -17.97
N SER A 85 8.30 20.06 -17.17
CA SER A 85 8.79 19.44 -15.91
C SER A 85 9.50 18.11 -16.09
N ALA A 86 9.50 17.55 -17.32
CA ALA A 86 10.06 16.25 -17.66
C ALA A 86 10.29 16.14 -19.17
N THR A 87 11.07 15.17 -19.59
CA THR A 87 11.26 14.78 -21.00
C THR A 87 10.28 13.68 -21.36
N VAL A 88 9.68 13.76 -22.55
CA VAL A 88 8.76 12.74 -23.07
C VAL A 88 9.36 12.12 -24.33
N THR A 89 9.46 10.79 -24.34
CA THR A 89 10.04 10.00 -25.44
C THR A 89 9.07 8.90 -25.86
N ALA A 90 8.90 8.71 -27.16
CA ALA A 90 8.07 7.65 -27.72
C ALA A 90 8.73 6.27 -27.54
N LEU A 91 7.99 5.29 -26.98
CA LEU A 91 8.46 3.90 -26.81
C LEU A 91 8.10 3.01 -28.02
N ALA A 92 7.09 3.40 -28.77
CA ALA A 92 6.66 2.77 -30.02
C ALA A 92 6.34 3.90 -31.01
N ASP A 93 6.09 3.56 -32.28
CA ASP A 93 5.54 4.53 -33.21
C ASP A 93 4.23 5.08 -32.66
N THR A 94 4.20 6.37 -32.43
CA THR A 94 3.17 7.03 -31.63
C THR A 94 2.52 8.16 -32.43
N THR A 95 1.20 8.10 -32.53
CA THR A 95 0.39 9.15 -33.12
C THR A 95 -0.15 10.04 -32.00
N LEU A 96 0.16 11.32 -32.07
CA LEU A 96 -0.23 12.33 -31.11
C LEU A 96 -1.24 13.29 -31.73
N LEU A 97 -2.26 13.68 -30.95
CA LEU A 97 -3.15 14.78 -31.24
C LEU A 97 -2.69 15.99 -30.41
N ILE A 98 -2.34 17.05 -31.09
CA ILE A 98 -1.70 18.25 -30.50
C ILE A 98 -2.71 19.38 -30.51
N LEU A 99 -2.86 20.03 -29.37
CA LEU A 99 -3.59 21.26 -29.22
C LEU A 99 -2.64 22.40 -28.91
N SER A 100 -2.69 23.49 -29.69
CA SER A 100 -1.81 24.63 -29.45
C SER A 100 -2.10 25.28 -28.09
N ARG A 101 -1.12 25.97 -27.51
CA ARG A 101 -1.30 26.70 -26.25
C ARG A 101 -2.45 27.70 -26.33
N LYS A 102 -2.55 28.42 -27.43
CA LYS A 102 -3.61 29.44 -27.64
C LYS A 102 -5.00 28.81 -27.60
N ASP A 103 -5.18 27.70 -28.30
CA ASP A 103 -6.46 26.98 -28.35
C ASP A 103 -6.79 26.30 -27.04
N PHE A 104 -5.77 25.73 -26.36
CA PHE A 104 -5.93 25.19 -25.04
C PHE A 104 -6.38 26.25 -24.02
N GLU A 105 -5.73 27.41 -23.98
CA GLU A 105 -6.11 28.52 -23.09
C GLU A 105 -7.50 29.08 -23.41
N ALA A 106 -7.88 29.10 -24.67
CA ALA A 106 -9.23 29.51 -25.08
C ALA A 106 -10.28 28.54 -24.57
N LEU A 107 -10.09 27.23 -24.80
CA LEU A 107 -10.98 26.18 -24.30
C LEU A 107 -11.04 26.14 -22.76
N PHE A 108 -9.92 26.33 -22.11
CA PHE A 108 -9.83 26.35 -20.63
C PHE A 108 -10.62 27.50 -20.01
N LYS A 109 -10.79 28.63 -20.75
CA LYS A 109 -11.59 29.76 -20.30
C LYS A 109 -13.09 29.59 -20.59
N THR A 110 -13.43 28.94 -21.70
CA THR A 110 -14.82 28.81 -22.15
C THR A 110 -15.53 27.62 -21.54
N THR A 111 -14.79 26.56 -21.13
CA THR A 111 -15.37 25.32 -20.65
C THR A 111 -15.00 25.07 -19.17
N PRO A 112 -15.89 25.42 -18.20
CA PRO A 112 -15.60 25.29 -16.78
C PRO A 112 -15.33 23.83 -16.34
N GLU A 113 -16.03 22.87 -16.95
CA GLU A 113 -15.87 21.43 -16.62
C GLU A 113 -14.49 20.91 -17.01
N LEU A 114 -13.99 21.28 -18.19
CA LEU A 114 -12.63 20.96 -18.61
C LEU A 114 -11.60 21.50 -17.63
N ARG A 115 -11.81 22.75 -17.18
CA ARG A 115 -10.94 23.39 -16.19
C ARG A 115 -10.91 22.59 -14.87
N LEU A 116 -12.07 22.18 -14.38
CA LEU A 116 -12.19 21.45 -13.12
C LEU A 116 -11.55 20.06 -13.21
N ASN A 117 -11.86 19.31 -14.26
CA ASN A 117 -11.29 17.98 -14.50
C ASN A 117 -9.75 18.04 -14.59
N LEU A 118 -9.23 19.07 -15.28
CA LEU A 118 -7.80 19.26 -15.42
C LEU A 118 -7.13 19.67 -14.10
N ASP A 119 -7.76 20.51 -13.30
CA ASP A 119 -7.23 20.95 -12.02
C ASP A 119 -7.04 19.77 -11.05
N VAL A 120 -8.05 18.89 -10.96
CA VAL A 120 -7.96 17.63 -10.16
C VAL A 120 -6.78 16.77 -10.63
N ALA A 121 -6.65 16.56 -11.95
CA ALA A 121 -5.56 15.76 -12.51
C ALA A 121 -4.18 16.40 -12.26
N VAL A 122 -4.05 17.69 -12.42
CA VAL A 122 -2.80 18.44 -12.18
C VAL A 122 -2.41 18.42 -10.70
N ARG A 123 -3.37 18.63 -9.78
CA ARG A 123 -3.14 18.55 -8.33
C ARG A 123 -2.66 17.14 -7.93
N SER A 124 -3.34 16.10 -8.41
CA SER A 124 -2.95 14.71 -8.18
C SER A 124 -1.52 14.42 -8.67
N ARG A 125 -1.22 14.77 -9.93
CA ARG A 125 0.12 14.58 -10.52
C ARG A 125 1.22 15.40 -9.81
N LYS A 126 0.90 16.63 -9.38
CA LYS A 126 1.83 17.47 -8.62
C LYS A 126 2.15 16.83 -7.27
N LEU A 127 1.13 16.34 -6.58
CA LEU A 127 1.28 15.66 -5.29
C LEU A 127 2.08 14.36 -5.45
N ALA A 128 1.80 13.53 -6.46
CA ALA A 128 2.53 12.31 -6.76
C ALA A 128 4.02 12.55 -7.03
N ARG A 129 4.39 13.69 -7.64
CA ARG A 129 5.78 14.07 -7.90
C ARG A 129 6.53 14.61 -6.69
N SER A 130 5.81 15.14 -5.68
CA SER A 130 6.42 15.67 -4.44
C SER A 130 6.70 14.60 -3.40
N LEU A 131 6.11 13.42 -3.54
CA LEU A 131 6.16 12.34 -2.57
C LEU A 131 6.91 11.14 -3.16
N ARG A 132 7.65 10.45 -2.30
CA ARG A 132 8.32 9.18 -2.63
C ARG A 132 7.87 8.13 -1.63
N PHE A 133 7.17 7.13 -2.13
CA PHE A 133 6.73 5.99 -1.33
C PHE A 133 7.71 4.84 -1.47
N LYS A 134 8.38 4.46 -0.37
CA LYS A 134 9.37 3.36 -0.36
C LYS A 134 8.78 1.99 -0.69
N TRP A 135 7.47 1.83 -0.49
CA TRP A 135 6.74 0.58 -0.74
C TRP A 135 6.25 0.45 -2.18
N LEU A 136 6.31 1.52 -2.98
CA LEU A 136 5.90 1.51 -4.38
C LEU A 136 6.88 0.64 -5.18
N ARG A 137 6.36 -0.23 -6.03
CA ARG A 137 7.16 -1.11 -6.88
C ARG A 137 7.77 -0.33 -8.05
N SER A 138 8.84 -0.85 -8.64
CA SER A 138 9.51 -0.21 -9.79
C SER A 138 8.65 -0.15 -11.05
N ASP A 139 7.71 -1.08 -11.20
CA ASP A 139 6.74 -1.20 -12.30
C ASP A 139 5.39 -0.55 -11.98
N GLU A 140 5.22 -0.02 -10.77
CA GLU A 140 3.98 0.58 -10.30
C GLU A 140 3.97 2.09 -10.54
N VAL A 141 2.92 2.58 -11.19
CA VAL A 141 2.71 3.99 -11.53
C VAL A 141 1.48 4.52 -10.80
N ILE A 142 1.61 5.69 -10.19
CA ILE A 142 0.50 6.37 -9.51
C ILE A 142 -0.36 7.08 -10.56
N TYR A 143 -1.62 6.68 -10.67
CA TYR A 143 -2.60 7.31 -11.54
C TYR A 143 -3.37 8.42 -10.84
N PHE A 144 -3.70 8.21 -9.58
CA PHE A 144 -4.42 9.19 -8.77
C PHE A 144 -3.82 9.27 -7.37
N LEU A 145 -3.65 10.48 -6.86
CA LEU A 145 -3.21 10.76 -5.50
C LEU A 145 -3.93 11.97 -4.95
N ALA A 146 -4.59 11.81 -3.82
CA ALA A 146 -5.30 12.87 -3.12
C ALA A 146 -4.98 12.89 -1.63
N ARG A 147 -5.35 13.98 -0.98
CA ARG A 147 -5.35 14.19 0.48
C ARG A 147 -6.74 14.58 0.95
N LYS A 148 -6.94 14.58 2.26
CA LYS A 148 -8.14 15.14 2.88
C LYS A 148 -8.26 16.63 2.58
N HIS A 149 -9.49 17.10 2.29
CA HIS A 149 -9.78 18.50 2.01
C HIS A 149 -9.40 19.40 3.19
N PRO A 150 -8.86 20.64 2.95
CA PRO A 150 -8.43 21.56 4.02
C PRO A 150 -9.53 21.90 5.02
N MET A 151 -10.81 21.84 4.63
CA MET A 151 -11.94 22.11 5.52
C MET A 151 -11.96 21.19 6.74
N VAL A 152 -11.50 19.94 6.60
CA VAL A 152 -11.36 19.01 7.73
C VAL A 152 -10.36 19.51 8.76
N LEU A 153 -9.25 20.11 8.30
CA LEU A 153 -8.28 20.76 9.18
C LEU A 153 -8.90 21.96 9.89
N TYR A 154 -9.61 22.84 9.15
CA TYR A 154 -10.24 24.03 9.74
C TYR A 154 -11.29 23.67 10.81
N GLN A 155 -12.07 22.62 10.57
CA GLN A 155 -13.02 22.09 11.58
C GLN A 155 -12.30 21.60 12.83
N LYS A 156 -11.19 20.86 12.68
CA LYS A 156 -10.37 20.40 13.82
C LYS A 156 -9.68 21.55 14.55
N LEU A 157 -9.28 22.62 13.85
CA LEU A 157 -8.62 23.78 14.43
C LEU A 157 -9.58 24.71 15.21
N LEU A 158 -10.88 24.59 15.00
CA LEU A 158 -11.86 25.44 15.67
C LEU A 158 -11.72 25.34 17.21
N LEU A 159 -11.60 24.15 17.75
CA LEU A 159 -11.51 23.91 19.19
C LEU A 159 -10.22 24.50 19.79
N PRO A 160 -9.00 24.19 19.31
CA PRO A 160 -7.79 24.83 19.84
C PRO A 160 -7.75 26.35 19.65
N VAL A 161 -8.36 26.89 18.58
CA VAL A 161 -8.46 28.35 18.41
C VAL A 161 -9.37 28.97 19.48
N VAL A 162 -10.51 28.35 19.78
CA VAL A 162 -11.39 28.79 20.87
C VAL A 162 -10.69 28.68 22.21
N THR A 163 -9.90 27.63 22.45
CA THR A 163 -9.16 27.47 23.71
C THR A 163 -8.04 28.51 23.93
N LEU A 164 -7.65 29.28 22.90
CA LEU A 164 -6.73 30.43 23.06
C LEU A 164 -7.26 31.49 24.05
N PHE A 165 -8.57 31.48 24.29
CA PHE A 165 -9.14 32.33 25.34
C PHE A 165 -8.54 32.04 26.73
N VAL A 166 -8.13 30.80 27.03
CA VAL A 166 -7.58 30.38 28.32
C VAL A 166 -6.26 31.09 28.63
N PRO A 167 -5.21 31.03 27.81
CA PRO A 167 -3.97 31.75 28.05
C PRO A 167 -4.17 33.27 28.06
N LEU A 168 -5.07 33.81 27.22
CA LEU A 168 -5.38 35.23 27.23
C LEU A 168 -6.04 35.66 28.56
N PHE A 169 -6.93 34.85 29.10
CA PHE A 169 -7.55 35.06 30.41
C PHE A 169 -6.52 35.03 31.52
N PHE A 170 -5.61 34.06 31.56
CA PHE A 170 -4.52 34.02 32.55
C PHE A 170 -3.57 35.19 32.40
N LEU A 171 -3.26 35.64 31.19
CA LEU A 171 -2.44 36.83 30.95
C LEU A 171 -3.12 38.09 31.46
N TYR A 172 -4.44 38.24 31.18
CA TYR A 172 -5.25 39.32 31.71
C TYR A 172 -5.29 39.30 33.24
N ALA A 173 -5.53 38.12 33.84
CA ALA A 173 -5.56 37.95 35.30
C ALA A 173 -4.21 38.27 35.93
N TRP A 174 -3.11 37.91 35.32
CA TRP A 174 -1.77 38.25 35.77
C TRP A 174 -1.53 39.76 35.76
N TYR A 175 -1.93 40.43 34.71
CA TYR A 175 -1.68 41.85 34.54
C TYR A 175 -2.59 42.72 35.45
N PHE A 176 -3.90 42.39 35.56
CA PHE A 176 -4.88 43.26 36.21
C PHE A 176 -5.33 42.78 37.62
N ILE A 177 -5.19 41.49 37.95
CA ILE A 177 -5.82 40.92 39.15
C ILE A 177 -4.77 40.36 40.13
N ILE A 178 -3.90 39.49 39.69
CA ILE A 178 -2.95 38.76 40.53
C ILE A 178 -1.57 38.70 39.84
N PRO A 179 -0.63 39.62 40.14
CA PRO A 179 0.68 39.64 39.49
C PRO A 179 1.63 38.57 40.07
N ALA A 180 1.17 37.33 40.10
CA ALA A 180 1.98 36.19 40.57
C ALA A 180 2.65 35.51 39.37
N LEU A 181 3.93 35.17 39.49
CA LEU A 181 4.70 34.46 38.46
C LEU A 181 4.04 33.13 38.06
N LEU A 182 3.37 32.45 39.00
CA LEU A 182 2.65 31.20 38.71
C LEU A 182 1.55 31.40 37.67
N VAL A 183 0.79 32.52 37.70
CA VAL A 183 -0.26 32.84 36.74
C VAL A 183 0.35 33.14 35.35
N LEU A 184 1.49 33.83 35.31
CA LEU A 184 2.23 34.06 34.07
C LEU A 184 2.73 32.74 33.45
N PHE A 185 3.32 31.86 34.28
CA PHE A 185 3.75 30.55 33.82
C PHE A 185 2.57 29.67 33.35
N ALA A 186 1.41 29.74 33.98
CA ALA A 186 0.20 29.07 33.56
C ALA A 186 -0.28 29.57 32.17
N SER A 187 -0.23 30.88 31.93
CA SER A 187 -0.52 31.48 30.63
C SER A 187 0.46 30.99 29.57
N LEU A 188 1.77 31.08 29.84
CA LEU A 188 2.80 30.65 28.87
C LEU A 188 2.74 29.14 28.62
N GLY A 189 2.55 28.32 29.65
CA GLY A 189 2.43 26.88 29.55
C GLY A 189 1.21 26.45 28.72
N SER A 190 0.05 27.09 28.96
CA SER A 190 -1.16 26.83 28.15
C SER A 190 -1.02 27.27 26.69
N LEU A 191 -0.33 28.39 26.42
CA LEU A 191 -0.03 28.84 25.07
C LEU A 191 0.86 27.83 24.30
N ILE A 192 1.91 27.35 24.95
CA ILE A 192 2.80 26.32 24.41
C ILE A 192 2.01 25.02 24.12
N ALA A 193 1.18 24.58 25.07
CA ALA A 193 0.37 23.38 24.92
C ALA A 193 -0.60 23.48 23.72
N ILE A 194 -1.28 24.63 23.57
CA ILE A 194 -2.18 24.87 22.42
C ILE A 194 -1.37 24.94 21.12
N GLY A 195 -0.21 25.59 21.12
CA GLY A 195 0.68 25.64 19.96
C GLY A 195 1.14 24.25 19.49
N LEU A 196 1.52 23.39 20.43
CA LEU A 196 1.86 22.00 20.18
C LEU A 196 0.65 21.21 19.63
N TRP A 197 -0.54 21.41 20.19
CA TRP A 197 -1.78 20.79 19.74
C TRP A 197 -2.13 21.19 18.30
N ILE A 198 -2.09 22.49 17.97
CA ILE A 198 -2.30 23.00 16.61
C ILE A 198 -1.27 22.38 15.64
N THR A 199 0.01 22.40 16.02
CA THR A 199 1.08 21.83 15.20
C THR A 199 0.83 20.34 14.91
N TRP A 200 0.44 19.59 15.95
CA TRP A 200 0.11 18.17 15.80
C TRP A 200 -1.08 17.94 14.86
N LEU A 201 -2.16 18.72 14.95
CA LEU A 201 -3.32 18.64 14.06
C LEU A 201 -2.96 18.93 12.59
N VAL A 202 -2.07 19.91 12.36
CA VAL A 202 -1.61 20.23 10.99
C VAL A 202 -0.78 19.09 10.40
N ILE A 203 0.11 18.50 11.18
CA ILE A 203 0.93 17.37 10.76
C ILE A 203 0.05 16.13 10.53
N ASP A 204 -0.89 15.84 11.43
CA ASP A 204 -1.85 14.74 11.33
C ASP A 204 -2.67 14.83 10.04
N TRP A 205 -3.27 15.98 9.77
CA TRP A 205 -4.01 16.22 8.53
C TRP A 205 -3.16 16.03 7.27
N GLY A 206 -1.87 16.39 7.33
CA GLY A 206 -0.94 16.30 6.21
C GLY A 206 -0.48 14.90 5.84
N ASN A 207 -0.73 13.88 6.66
CA ASN A 207 -0.17 12.54 6.51
C ASN A 207 -1.11 11.49 5.91
N ASP A 208 -2.37 11.85 5.65
CA ASP A 208 -3.33 10.96 5.05
C ASP A 208 -3.31 11.05 3.52
N TYR A 209 -3.19 9.91 2.85
CA TYR A 209 -3.11 9.82 1.39
C TYR A 209 -4.04 8.75 0.85
N TYR A 210 -4.70 9.08 -0.25
CA TYR A 210 -5.52 8.19 -1.07
C TYR A 210 -4.83 8.01 -2.41
N ILE A 211 -4.46 6.78 -2.74
CA ILE A 211 -3.60 6.47 -3.89
C ILE A 211 -4.26 5.41 -4.75
N VAL A 212 -4.31 5.64 -6.05
CA VAL A 212 -4.67 4.61 -7.03
C VAL A 212 -3.51 4.45 -8.00
N THR A 213 -3.03 3.23 -8.11
CA THR A 213 -1.94 2.86 -9.02
C THR A 213 -2.50 2.04 -10.19
N ASN A 214 -1.63 1.61 -11.10
CA ASN A 214 -1.99 0.66 -12.15
C ASN A 214 -2.30 -0.75 -11.63
N GLN A 215 -2.05 -1.06 -10.35
CA GLN A 215 -2.22 -2.40 -9.76
C GLN A 215 -3.21 -2.45 -8.61
N ARG A 216 -3.31 -1.39 -7.79
CA ARG A 216 -4.08 -1.40 -6.53
C ARG A 216 -4.59 -0.01 -6.15
N ALA A 217 -5.64 0.02 -5.32
CA ALA A 217 -6.06 1.17 -4.56
C ALA A 217 -5.50 1.07 -3.14
N VAL A 218 -4.97 2.17 -2.61
CA VAL A 218 -4.29 2.22 -1.31
C VAL A 218 -4.80 3.41 -0.51
N TRP A 219 -5.17 3.16 0.72
CA TRP A 219 -5.45 4.18 1.72
C TRP A 219 -4.36 4.14 2.79
N LEU A 220 -3.64 5.26 2.92
CA LEU A 220 -2.67 5.49 3.98
C LEU A 220 -3.27 6.43 5.01
N GLU A 221 -3.37 6.00 6.25
CA GLU A 221 -3.78 6.82 7.37
C GLU A 221 -2.67 6.82 8.41
N LYS A 222 -2.19 8.01 8.77
CA LYS A 222 -1.10 8.14 9.71
C LYS A 222 -1.34 9.27 10.71
N VAL A 223 -1.67 8.91 11.93
CA VAL A 223 -1.69 9.81 13.09
C VAL A 223 -0.31 9.78 13.73
N VAL A 224 0.39 10.90 13.68
CA VAL A 224 1.81 10.98 14.10
C VAL A 224 2.01 10.49 15.51
N GLY A 225 2.86 9.47 15.68
CA GLY A 225 3.21 8.88 16.97
C GLY A 225 2.15 7.95 17.58
N ILE A 226 0.91 7.91 17.06
CA ILE A 226 -0.18 7.15 17.68
C ILE A 226 -0.66 6.00 16.78
N TYR A 227 -0.82 6.23 15.48
CA TYR A 227 -1.44 5.28 14.57
C TYR A 227 -0.80 5.35 13.18
N ASP A 228 -0.56 4.22 12.56
CA ASP A 228 -0.09 4.10 11.18
C ASP A 228 -0.76 2.87 10.56
N SER A 229 -1.55 3.10 9.54
CA SER A 229 -2.31 2.06 8.85
C SER A 229 -2.19 2.21 7.35
N ARG A 230 -2.09 1.09 6.66
CA ARG A 230 -2.16 1.01 5.21
C ARG A 230 -3.11 -0.10 4.80
N GLN A 231 -4.23 0.30 4.22
CA GLN A 231 -5.19 -0.61 3.62
C GLN A 231 -5.01 -0.60 2.11
N GLU A 232 -4.92 -1.77 1.50
CA GLU A 232 -4.78 -1.89 0.07
C GLU A 232 -5.64 -3.00 -0.52
N THR A 233 -6.08 -2.78 -1.75
CA THR A 233 -6.83 -3.77 -2.53
C THR A 233 -6.41 -3.71 -3.99
N PRO A 234 -6.24 -4.86 -4.66
CA PRO A 234 -5.97 -4.91 -6.09
C PRO A 234 -7.11 -4.30 -6.92
N LEU A 235 -6.78 -3.65 -8.03
CA LEU A 235 -7.79 -3.03 -8.90
C LEU A 235 -8.76 -4.03 -9.52
N ASN A 236 -8.35 -5.27 -9.75
CA ASN A 236 -9.23 -6.33 -10.25
C ASN A 236 -10.31 -6.76 -9.24
N MET A 237 -10.15 -6.42 -7.96
CA MET A 237 -11.15 -6.66 -6.92
C MET A 237 -12.16 -5.50 -6.77
N VAL A 238 -11.94 -4.38 -7.46
CA VAL A 238 -12.87 -3.25 -7.47
C VAL A 238 -14.11 -3.61 -8.27
N VAL A 239 -15.27 -3.36 -7.68
CA VAL A 239 -16.61 -3.60 -8.27
C VAL A 239 -17.22 -2.32 -8.79
N SER A 240 -17.13 -1.24 -8.01
CA SER A 240 -17.66 0.07 -8.37
C SER A 240 -16.97 1.19 -7.60
N VAL A 241 -17.03 2.39 -8.15
CA VAL A 241 -16.61 3.62 -7.49
C VAL A 241 -17.85 4.50 -7.32
N GLY A 242 -18.08 4.97 -6.10
CA GLY A 242 -19.22 5.81 -5.76
C GLY A 242 -18.77 7.10 -5.08
N VAL A 243 -19.70 8.07 -4.96
CA VAL A 243 -19.45 9.33 -4.27
C VAL A 243 -20.53 9.53 -3.20
N GLU A 244 -20.10 9.92 -2.01
CA GLU A 244 -20.98 10.29 -0.91
C GLU A 244 -20.57 11.67 -0.38
N SER A 245 -21.50 12.61 -0.35
CA SER A 245 -21.24 13.97 0.17
C SER A 245 -22.37 14.38 1.10
N ASN A 246 -22.02 14.97 2.24
CA ASN A 246 -22.96 15.63 3.12
C ASN A 246 -23.33 17.03 2.58
N GLN A 247 -24.24 17.73 3.24
CA GLN A 247 -24.70 19.05 2.79
C GLN A 247 -23.56 20.09 2.71
N LEU A 248 -22.72 20.14 3.72
CA LEU A 248 -21.55 21.02 3.75
C LEU A 248 -20.54 20.65 2.64
N GLY A 249 -20.34 19.35 2.42
CA GLY A 249 -19.48 18.82 1.36
C GLY A 249 -19.98 19.23 -0.03
N ARG A 250 -21.29 19.22 -0.27
CA ARG A 250 -21.86 19.70 -1.54
C ARG A 250 -21.66 21.20 -1.76
N TRP A 251 -21.69 22.01 -0.70
CA TRP A 251 -21.47 23.47 -0.81
C TRP A 251 -20.00 23.82 -1.06
N LEU A 252 -19.09 23.07 -0.48
CA LEU A 252 -17.64 23.31 -0.56
C LEU A 252 -16.91 22.34 -1.50
N ASP A 253 -17.67 21.54 -2.25
CA ASP A 253 -17.21 20.55 -3.23
C ASP A 253 -16.16 19.57 -2.67
N PHE A 254 -16.46 18.97 -1.50
CA PHE A 254 -15.69 17.86 -0.94
C PHE A 254 -16.60 16.72 -0.48
N GLY A 255 -16.06 15.51 -0.43
CA GLY A 255 -16.83 14.34 -0.02
C GLY A 255 -16.01 13.05 -0.03
N ASN A 256 -16.68 11.94 0.16
CA ASN A 256 -16.06 10.64 0.19
C ASN A 256 -16.17 9.98 -1.19
N VAL A 257 -15.05 9.46 -1.68
CA VAL A 257 -15.03 8.57 -2.84
C VAL A 257 -14.95 7.13 -2.30
N ILE A 258 -15.99 6.36 -2.55
CA ILE A 258 -16.12 5.00 -2.02
C ILE A 258 -15.70 4.01 -3.09
N VAL A 259 -14.56 3.38 -2.90
CA VAL A 259 -14.10 2.27 -3.74
C VAL A 259 -14.69 0.98 -3.16
N ARG A 260 -15.71 0.42 -3.84
CA ARG A 260 -16.36 -0.83 -3.42
C ARG A 260 -15.64 -2.01 -4.03
N THR A 261 -15.39 -3.01 -3.21
CA THR A 261 -14.71 -4.24 -3.58
C THR A 261 -15.55 -5.44 -3.19
N TYR A 262 -15.22 -6.63 -3.66
CA TYR A 262 -15.90 -7.88 -3.26
C TYR A 262 -15.84 -8.16 -1.74
N VAL A 263 -14.98 -7.48 -1.00
CA VAL A 263 -14.67 -7.74 0.42
C VAL A 263 -15.18 -6.66 1.34
N GLY A 264 -15.49 -5.50 0.79
CA GLY A 264 -15.86 -4.32 1.57
C GLY A 264 -15.57 -3.04 0.82
N THR A 265 -15.55 -1.94 1.55
CA THR A 265 -15.36 -0.61 0.98
C THR A 265 -14.08 0.02 1.47
N ILE A 266 -13.37 0.70 0.59
CA ILE A 266 -12.26 1.59 0.95
C ILE A 266 -12.76 3.03 0.76
N PRO A 267 -13.04 3.75 1.85
CA PRO A 267 -13.49 5.13 1.75
C PRO A 267 -12.30 6.07 1.62
N PHE A 268 -12.21 6.80 0.53
CA PHE A 268 -11.34 7.96 0.40
C PHE A 268 -12.09 9.16 0.97
N SER A 269 -11.90 9.43 2.26
CA SER A 269 -12.74 10.36 3.01
C SER A 269 -12.36 11.82 2.77
N ASN A 270 -13.39 12.66 2.56
CA ASN A 270 -13.25 14.11 2.40
C ASN A 270 -12.24 14.53 1.31
N VAL A 271 -12.32 13.92 0.15
CA VAL A 271 -11.51 14.26 -1.03
C VAL A 271 -12.06 15.54 -1.66
N ASP A 272 -11.17 16.37 -2.18
CA ASP A 272 -11.51 17.57 -2.97
C ASP A 272 -12.08 17.14 -4.34
N HIS A 273 -13.16 17.78 -4.81
CA HIS A 273 -13.86 17.46 -6.05
C HIS A 273 -14.18 15.95 -6.22
N PRO A 274 -14.98 15.35 -5.33
CA PRO A 274 -15.13 13.90 -5.25
C PRO A 274 -15.74 13.28 -6.51
N ALA A 275 -16.60 14.00 -7.23
CA ALA A 275 -17.20 13.53 -8.47
C ALA A 275 -16.16 13.36 -9.59
N GLN A 276 -15.25 14.32 -9.72
CA GLN A 276 -14.16 14.29 -10.71
C GLN A 276 -13.12 13.24 -10.33
N ALA A 277 -12.78 13.16 -9.05
CA ALA A 277 -11.89 12.13 -8.54
C ALA A 277 -12.42 10.72 -8.81
N ALA A 278 -13.71 10.47 -8.54
CA ALA A 278 -14.35 9.19 -8.82
C ALA A 278 -14.33 8.83 -10.31
N LYS A 279 -14.69 9.77 -11.19
CA LYS A 279 -14.64 9.59 -12.65
C LYS A 279 -13.23 9.27 -13.13
N MET A 280 -12.22 9.95 -12.60
CA MET A 280 -10.82 9.70 -12.93
C MET A 280 -10.38 8.28 -12.51
N ILE A 281 -10.74 7.85 -11.30
CA ILE A 281 -10.46 6.50 -10.81
C ILE A 281 -11.17 5.45 -11.66
N GLU A 282 -12.45 5.67 -11.96
CA GLU A 282 -13.26 4.76 -12.79
C GLU A 282 -12.70 4.63 -14.20
N GLU A 283 -12.22 5.70 -14.81
CA GLU A 283 -11.59 5.65 -16.12
C GLU A 283 -10.32 4.80 -16.11
N TYR A 284 -9.41 5.00 -15.16
CA TYR A 284 -8.19 4.18 -15.06
C TYR A 284 -8.50 2.72 -14.77
N TRP A 285 -9.49 2.43 -13.92
CA TRP A 285 -9.96 1.08 -13.67
C TRP A 285 -10.53 0.42 -14.94
N ASN A 286 -11.38 1.12 -15.70
CA ASN A 286 -11.94 0.64 -16.96
C ASN A 286 -10.84 0.40 -18.01
N ARG A 287 -9.87 1.28 -18.12
CA ARG A 287 -8.71 1.10 -19.01
C ARG A 287 -7.88 -0.14 -18.66
N THR A 288 -7.68 -0.39 -17.38
CA THR A 288 -6.98 -1.60 -16.94
C THR A 288 -7.73 -2.85 -17.36
N LYS A 289 -9.07 -2.86 -17.26
CA LYS A 289 -9.92 -3.95 -17.75
C LYS A 289 -9.86 -4.11 -19.29
N GLU A 290 -9.98 -2.99 -20.02
CA GLU A 290 -9.92 -3.01 -21.50
C GLU A 290 -8.54 -3.51 -21.99
N SER A 291 -7.45 -3.10 -21.34
CA SER A 291 -6.10 -3.55 -21.68
C SER A 291 -5.91 -5.04 -21.43
N ALA A 292 -6.41 -5.56 -20.30
CA ALA A 292 -6.39 -6.99 -20.00
C ALA A 292 -7.20 -7.80 -21.03
N ALA A 293 -8.42 -7.36 -21.36
CA ALA A 293 -9.27 -8.00 -22.37
C ALA A 293 -8.65 -7.93 -23.78
N GLY A 294 -7.95 -6.85 -24.12
CA GLY A 294 -7.22 -6.70 -25.37
C GLY A 294 -6.07 -7.71 -25.50
N MET A 295 -5.25 -7.85 -24.44
CA MET A 295 -4.16 -8.82 -24.40
C MET A 295 -4.68 -10.27 -24.49
N GLU A 296 -5.80 -10.56 -23.82
CA GLU A 296 -6.44 -11.87 -23.87
C GLU A 296 -6.94 -12.20 -25.27
N LYS A 297 -7.59 -11.24 -25.95
CA LYS A 297 -8.05 -11.40 -27.33
C LYS A 297 -6.90 -11.65 -28.31
N GLU A 298 -5.79 -10.94 -28.19
CA GLU A 298 -4.59 -11.15 -29.01
C GLU A 298 -3.95 -12.52 -28.74
N ALA A 299 -3.85 -12.90 -27.50
CA ALA A 299 -3.31 -14.19 -27.13
C ALA A 299 -4.21 -15.36 -27.60
N MET A 300 -5.55 -15.20 -27.57
CA MET A 300 -6.50 -16.13 -28.15
C MET A 300 -6.28 -16.27 -29.65
N LYS A 301 -6.20 -15.15 -30.38
CA LYS A 301 -5.93 -15.10 -31.81
C LYS A 301 -4.62 -15.81 -32.18
N ASN A 302 -3.57 -15.63 -31.37
CA ASN A 302 -2.30 -16.30 -31.58
C ASN A 302 -2.38 -17.83 -31.33
N SER A 303 -3.17 -18.25 -30.33
CA SER A 303 -3.42 -19.69 -30.08
C SER A 303 -4.17 -20.36 -31.19
N ILE A 304 -5.18 -19.69 -31.77
CA ILE A 304 -5.91 -20.18 -32.95
C ILE A 304 -4.98 -20.26 -34.16
N ARG A 305 -4.18 -19.23 -34.43
CA ARG A 305 -3.19 -19.23 -35.51
C ARG A 305 -2.21 -20.40 -35.39
N LYS A 306 -1.70 -20.63 -34.19
CA LYS A 306 -0.78 -21.75 -33.90
C LYS A 306 -1.40 -23.10 -34.24
N LYS A 307 -2.68 -23.33 -33.87
CA LYS A 307 -3.38 -24.59 -34.15
C LYS A 307 -3.76 -24.75 -35.63
N LEU A 308 -3.96 -23.64 -36.35
CA LEU A 308 -4.23 -23.64 -37.79
C LEU A 308 -2.95 -23.67 -38.65
N GLY A 309 -1.76 -23.71 -38.05
CA GLY A 309 -0.49 -23.67 -38.79
C GLY A 309 -0.18 -22.32 -39.45
N ILE A 310 -0.87 -21.24 -39.06
CA ILE A 310 -0.68 -19.90 -39.61
C ILE A 310 0.46 -19.21 -38.86
N PRO A 311 1.44 -18.58 -39.54
CA PRO A 311 2.55 -17.92 -38.87
C PRO A 311 2.06 -16.81 -37.93
N ILE A 312 2.60 -16.82 -36.71
CA ILE A 312 2.32 -15.80 -35.71
C ILE A 312 3.16 -14.55 -36.05
N PRO A 313 2.57 -13.35 -36.18
CA PRO A 313 3.34 -12.13 -36.36
C PRO A 313 4.36 -11.99 -35.22
N PRO A 314 5.60 -11.53 -35.49
CA PRO A 314 6.56 -11.28 -34.43
C PRO A 314 5.93 -10.32 -33.42
N ALA A 315 5.95 -10.72 -32.15
CA ALA A 315 5.52 -9.85 -31.07
C ALA A 315 6.32 -8.54 -31.15
N PRO A 316 5.71 -7.36 -30.95
CA PRO A 316 6.47 -6.15 -30.76
C PRO A 316 7.47 -6.45 -29.64
N GLN A 317 8.76 -6.38 -29.93
CA GLN A 317 9.80 -6.57 -28.94
C GLN A 317 9.59 -5.48 -27.87
N ALA A 318 8.91 -5.83 -26.80
CA ALA A 318 9.07 -5.12 -25.56
C ALA A 318 10.54 -5.36 -25.18
N ASP A 319 11.33 -4.32 -25.20
CA ASP A 319 12.66 -4.35 -24.64
C ASP A 319 12.51 -4.89 -23.21
N SER A 320 12.75 -6.16 -23.04
CA SER A 320 12.98 -6.80 -21.75
C SER A 320 14.37 -6.35 -21.27
N ASP A 321 14.51 -5.05 -21.09
CA ASP A 321 15.64 -4.53 -20.34
C ASP A 321 15.41 -4.93 -18.87
N LYS A 322 16.14 -5.98 -18.55
CA LYS A 322 16.48 -6.41 -17.20
C LYS A 322 15.28 -6.61 -16.26
N SER A 323 14.70 -7.80 -16.36
CA SER A 323 14.28 -8.51 -15.15
C SER A 323 15.33 -8.16 -14.08
N ALA A 324 14.93 -7.37 -13.08
CA ALA A 324 15.77 -7.09 -11.94
C ALA A 324 16.18 -8.45 -11.37
N ALA A 325 17.44 -8.77 -11.52
CA ALA A 325 18.03 -9.97 -10.95
C ALA A 325 17.65 -9.96 -9.47
N SER A 326 17.03 -11.05 -9.04
CA SER A 326 16.80 -11.31 -7.61
C SER A 326 18.07 -10.98 -6.86
N PRO A 327 18.03 -10.22 -5.76
CA PRO A 327 19.22 -9.92 -4.99
C PRO A 327 19.95 -11.23 -4.69
N PRO A 328 21.28 -11.30 -4.85
CA PRO A 328 22.04 -12.51 -4.63
C PRO A 328 21.77 -13.02 -3.22
N PRO A 329 21.64 -14.37 -3.02
CA PRO A 329 21.43 -14.94 -1.70
C PRO A 329 22.55 -14.46 -0.78
N PRO A 330 22.25 -14.11 0.48
CA PRO A 330 23.25 -13.64 1.42
C PRO A 330 24.35 -14.68 1.57
N LYS A 331 25.59 -14.27 1.40
CA LYS A 331 26.78 -15.13 1.55
C LYS A 331 26.70 -15.88 2.88
N ARG A 332 26.76 -17.20 2.83
CA ARG A 332 26.88 -18.09 4.00
C ARG A 332 28.10 -17.67 4.82
N GLY A 333 27.87 -16.91 5.86
CA GLY A 333 28.89 -16.59 6.86
C GLY A 333 29.16 -17.79 7.76
N THR A 334 30.39 -17.91 8.13
CA THR A 334 31.13 -18.86 8.95
C THR A 334 30.32 -19.52 10.08
N ILE A 335 30.54 -20.81 10.27
CA ILE A 335 30.00 -21.67 11.32
C ILE A 335 30.39 -21.11 12.70
N SER A 336 29.44 -20.61 13.46
CA SER A 336 29.61 -20.19 14.85
C SER A 336 28.90 -21.18 15.77
N ILE A 337 29.57 -21.52 16.89
CA ILE A 337 29.14 -22.43 17.94
C ILE A 337 27.76 -22.09 18.54
N LEU A 338 27.29 -20.84 18.37
CA LEU A 338 25.94 -20.34 18.71
C LEU A 338 24.79 -20.99 17.88
N ARG A 339 25.11 -21.80 16.85
CA ARG A 339 24.09 -22.55 16.09
C ARG A 339 23.53 -23.77 16.86
N PHE A 340 24.22 -24.24 17.89
CA PHE A 340 23.79 -25.41 18.65
C PHE A 340 22.74 -25.08 19.73
N LEU A 341 22.65 -23.83 20.15
CA LEU A 341 21.70 -23.34 21.15
C LEU A 341 20.51 -22.59 20.50
N GLY A 342 19.81 -23.20 19.55
CA GLY A 342 18.54 -22.70 19.05
C GLY A 342 18.60 -21.28 18.43
N ALA A 343 19.61 -21.00 17.59
CA ALA A 343 19.92 -19.66 17.06
C ALA A 343 18.80 -18.98 16.25
N ASN A 344 17.69 -19.66 16.00
CA ASN A 344 16.49 -19.06 15.38
C ASN A 344 15.43 -18.62 16.40
N THR A 345 15.57 -18.94 17.68
CA THR A 345 14.59 -18.60 18.72
C THR A 345 14.46 -17.10 18.98
N LEU A 346 15.52 -16.35 18.78
CA LEU A 346 15.53 -14.89 18.98
C LEU A 346 15.38 -14.09 17.67
N LYS A 347 15.37 -14.74 16.50
CA LYS A 347 15.17 -14.03 15.24
C LYS A 347 13.70 -13.77 15.00
N LEU A 348 13.35 -12.50 14.83
CA LEU A 348 11.97 -12.05 14.57
C LEU A 348 11.50 -12.36 13.14
N ARG A 349 12.42 -12.44 12.18
CA ARG A 349 12.19 -12.86 10.79
C ARG A 349 13.31 -13.76 10.34
N TYR A 350 12.98 -14.93 9.77
CA TYR A 350 13.96 -15.82 9.15
C TYR A 350 13.33 -16.56 7.97
N GLU A 351 14.17 -17.00 7.04
CA GLU A 351 13.77 -17.74 5.86
C GLU A 351 14.19 -19.20 6.01
N GLN A 352 13.26 -20.10 5.75
CA GLN A 352 13.46 -21.55 5.79
C GLN A 352 12.99 -22.15 4.46
N GLY A 353 13.90 -22.29 3.51
CA GLY A 353 13.56 -22.66 2.14
C GLY A 353 12.74 -21.54 1.48
N ASP A 354 11.55 -21.86 1.00
CA ASP A 354 10.62 -20.89 0.37
C ASP A 354 9.65 -20.25 1.37
N THR A 355 9.71 -20.65 2.64
CA THR A 355 8.87 -20.14 3.72
C THR A 355 9.58 -19.02 4.47
N VAL A 356 8.89 -17.88 4.63
CA VAL A 356 9.31 -16.80 5.53
C VAL A 356 8.53 -16.93 6.83
N VAL A 357 9.26 -17.03 7.94
CA VAL A 357 8.67 -17.12 9.28
C VAL A 357 8.86 -15.81 10.00
N TYR A 358 7.77 -15.29 10.55
CA TYR A 358 7.71 -14.11 11.39
C TYR A 358 7.35 -14.51 12.82
N ARG A 359 7.74 -13.68 13.79
CA ARG A 359 7.41 -13.85 15.21
C ARG A 359 6.93 -12.54 15.80
N LYS A 360 6.27 -12.63 16.95
CA LYS A 360 5.92 -11.45 17.76
C LYS A 360 7.18 -10.67 18.14
N HIS A 361 7.07 -9.38 18.18
CA HIS A 361 8.18 -8.48 18.49
C HIS A 361 8.70 -8.70 19.93
N TRP A 362 10.02 -8.57 20.15
CA TRP A 362 10.64 -8.77 21.44
C TRP A 362 10.09 -7.85 22.55
N PHE A 363 9.55 -6.68 22.18
CA PHE A 363 8.93 -5.76 23.12
C PHE A 363 7.69 -6.36 23.78
N VAL A 364 6.94 -7.19 23.08
CA VAL A 364 5.79 -7.93 23.62
C VAL A 364 6.27 -8.90 24.70
N LEU A 365 7.39 -9.60 24.47
CA LEU A 365 8.01 -10.44 25.49
C LEU A 365 8.37 -9.63 26.75
N VAL A 366 8.99 -8.45 26.58
CA VAL A 366 9.30 -7.58 27.73
C VAL A 366 8.02 -7.16 28.47
N GLN A 367 6.97 -6.84 27.72
CA GLN A 367 5.68 -6.43 28.28
C GLN A 367 4.95 -7.58 29.01
N GLN A 368 5.12 -8.82 28.61
CA GLN A 368 4.58 -9.99 29.30
C GLN A 368 5.46 -10.44 30.45
N ALA A 369 6.78 -10.44 30.27
CA ALA A 369 7.75 -11.00 31.20
C ALA A 369 8.20 -10.05 32.32
N TRP A 370 7.85 -8.74 32.29
CA TRP A 370 8.35 -7.76 33.27
C TRP A 370 7.93 -8.07 34.72
N MET A 371 6.68 -8.57 34.93
CA MET A 371 6.18 -8.91 36.26
C MET A 371 6.92 -10.13 36.85
N PRO A 372 7.00 -11.29 36.16
CA PRO A 372 7.77 -12.42 36.69
C PRO A 372 9.27 -12.11 36.81
N LEU A 373 9.82 -11.28 35.92
CA LEU A 373 11.20 -10.81 36.00
C LEU A 373 11.45 -9.99 37.27
N LEU A 374 10.58 -8.99 37.52
CA LEU A 374 10.67 -8.15 38.72
C LEU A 374 10.50 -8.98 40.00
N ALA A 375 9.51 -9.87 40.04
CA ALA A 375 9.29 -10.76 41.19
C ALA A 375 10.49 -11.67 41.45
N SER A 376 11.03 -12.30 40.39
CA SER A 376 12.24 -13.11 40.51
C SER A 376 13.43 -12.31 41.03
N LEU A 377 13.61 -11.07 40.54
CA LEU A 377 14.70 -10.19 40.96
C LEU A 377 14.57 -9.79 42.41
N VAL A 378 13.36 -9.45 42.87
CA VAL A 378 13.10 -9.08 44.27
C VAL A 378 13.40 -10.24 45.21
N VAL A 379 12.87 -11.45 44.87
CA VAL A 379 13.13 -12.64 45.69
C VAL A 379 14.63 -12.99 45.70
N LEU A 380 15.31 -12.86 44.55
CA LEU A 380 16.74 -13.08 44.43
C LEU A 380 17.54 -12.09 45.27
N LEU A 381 17.20 -10.81 45.25
CA LEU A 381 17.86 -9.80 46.04
C LEU A 381 17.66 -10.04 47.54
N LEU A 382 16.46 -10.42 47.98
CA LEU A 382 16.18 -10.78 49.35
C LEU A 382 16.98 -12.03 49.77
N PHE A 383 17.09 -13.03 48.88
CA PHE A 383 17.90 -14.20 49.12
C PHE A 383 19.39 -13.84 49.26
N ILE A 384 19.95 -13.05 48.36
CA ILE A 384 21.34 -12.57 48.43
C ILE A 384 21.57 -11.75 49.68
N TYR A 385 20.62 -10.85 50.05
CA TYR A 385 20.70 -10.07 51.29
C TYR A 385 20.72 -10.98 52.51
N ARG A 386 19.88 -12.04 52.54
CA ARG A 386 19.90 -13.01 53.63
C ARG A 386 21.22 -13.81 53.73
N LEU A 387 21.75 -14.22 52.57
CA LEU A 387 23.08 -14.89 52.53
C LEU A 387 24.18 -13.95 53.03
N PHE A 388 24.11 -12.66 52.67
CA PHE A 388 25.07 -11.68 53.19
C PHE A 388 24.97 -11.51 54.71
N GLN A 389 23.76 -11.44 55.28
CA GLN A 389 23.57 -11.43 56.73
C GLN A 389 24.19 -12.67 57.41
N LEU A 390 23.96 -13.86 56.88
CA LEU A 390 24.49 -15.09 57.40
C LEU A 390 26.04 -15.19 57.33
N ALA A 391 26.62 -14.57 56.29
CA ALA A 391 28.08 -14.53 56.14
C ALA A 391 28.78 -13.59 57.18
N PHE A 392 28.09 -12.57 57.67
CA PHE A 392 28.64 -11.59 58.64
C PHE A 392 28.19 -11.80 60.10
N LEU A 393 27.26 -12.76 60.32
CA LEU A 393 26.78 -13.14 61.67
C LEU A 393 27.37 -14.52 62.04
N PRO A 394 28.43 -14.59 62.92
CA PRO A 394 29.20 -15.83 63.12
C PRO A 394 28.43 -16.98 63.80
N GLU A 395 27.24 -16.69 64.36
CA GLU A 395 26.42 -17.72 65.02
C GLU A 395 25.38 -18.38 64.11
N GLN A 396 25.23 -17.93 62.89
CA GLN A 396 24.22 -18.41 61.92
C GLN A 396 24.89 -18.86 60.64
N ALA A 397 24.91 -20.18 60.37
CA ALA A 397 25.39 -20.70 59.10
C ALA A 397 24.21 -21.07 58.20
N PHE A 398 24.36 -20.85 56.86
CA PHE A 398 23.36 -21.28 55.86
C PHE A 398 23.08 -22.78 55.94
N ILE A 399 24.13 -23.59 56.14
CA ILE A 399 24.05 -25.03 56.36
C ILE A 399 24.87 -25.32 57.61
N SER A 400 24.28 -25.93 58.65
CA SER A 400 24.99 -26.44 59.84
C SER A 400 24.90 -27.96 59.87
N LEU A 401 26.06 -28.58 60.17
CA LEU A 401 26.19 -30.03 60.37
C LEU A 401 26.28 -30.42 61.84
N GLN A 402 26.28 -29.43 62.78
CA GLN A 402 26.30 -29.66 64.22
C GLN A 402 24.91 -30.08 64.71
N GLY A 403 24.69 -31.39 64.86
CA GLY A 403 23.42 -31.95 65.34
C GLY A 403 22.45 -32.40 64.23
N GLY A 404 22.90 -32.42 62.98
CA GLY A 404 22.12 -32.77 61.81
C GLY A 404 22.18 -31.69 60.71
N LEU A 405 21.73 -32.04 59.50
CA LEU A 405 21.66 -31.06 58.41
C LEU A 405 20.54 -30.06 58.67
N THR A 406 20.89 -28.86 59.12
CA THR A 406 19.93 -27.76 59.28
C THR A 406 20.24 -26.66 58.29
N VAL A 407 19.19 -26.15 57.58
CA VAL A 407 19.26 -25.05 56.65
C VAL A 407 18.52 -23.86 57.26
N ASP A 408 19.06 -22.65 57.11
CA ASP A 408 18.35 -21.44 57.56
C ASP A 408 16.95 -21.38 56.88
N ALA A 409 15.89 -21.35 57.68
CA ALA A 409 14.52 -21.46 57.24
C ALA A 409 14.11 -20.33 56.26
N TRP A 410 14.60 -19.13 56.50
CA TRP A 410 14.31 -17.98 55.63
C TRP A 410 15.06 -18.07 54.29
N ALA A 411 16.34 -18.41 54.31
CA ALA A 411 17.12 -18.57 53.11
C ALA A 411 16.58 -19.76 52.28
N GLY A 412 16.21 -20.88 52.94
CA GLY A 412 15.57 -21.99 52.27
C GLY A 412 14.21 -21.64 51.65
N ALA A 413 13.36 -20.92 52.37
CA ALA A 413 12.06 -20.46 51.87
C ALA A 413 12.20 -19.51 50.67
N LEU A 414 13.13 -18.58 50.71
CA LEU A 414 13.40 -17.64 49.59
C LEU A 414 13.97 -18.39 48.38
N PHE A 415 14.83 -19.34 48.57
CA PHE A 415 15.37 -20.19 47.52
C PHE A 415 14.25 -20.99 46.82
N ILE A 416 13.38 -21.63 47.62
CA ILE A 416 12.22 -22.35 47.10
C ILE A 416 11.25 -21.42 46.39
N ALA A 417 10.99 -20.23 46.93
CA ALA A 417 10.12 -19.23 46.33
C ALA A 417 10.63 -18.69 44.99
N LEU A 418 11.92 -18.79 44.70
CA LEU A 418 12.48 -18.37 43.41
C LEU A 418 11.98 -19.23 42.25
N PHE A 419 11.80 -20.57 42.48
CA PHE A 419 11.42 -21.49 41.41
C PHE A 419 10.10 -21.18 40.70
N PRO A 420 8.97 -20.88 41.39
CA PRO A 420 7.72 -20.55 40.72
C PRO A 420 7.84 -19.24 39.89
N PHE A 421 8.59 -18.25 40.32
CA PHE A 421 8.75 -17.01 39.56
C PHE A 421 9.67 -17.19 38.35
N VAL A 422 10.76 -17.95 38.48
CA VAL A 422 11.62 -18.30 37.35
C VAL A 422 10.86 -19.23 36.39
N GLY A 423 10.06 -20.15 36.93
CA GLY A 423 9.19 -21.02 36.13
C GLY A 423 8.15 -20.19 35.34
N TRP A 424 7.53 -19.20 35.97
CA TRP A 424 6.63 -18.26 35.31
C TRP A 424 7.34 -17.46 34.21
N LEU A 425 8.53 -16.92 34.49
CA LEU A 425 9.35 -16.24 33.48
C LEU A 425 9.68 -17.17 32.30
N GLY A 426 10.05 -18.42 32.58
CA GLY A 426 10.29 -19.45 31.56
C GLY A 426 9.07 -19.74 30.72
N TYR A 427 7.87 -19.77 31.34
CA TYR A 427 6.60 -19.95 30.65
C TYR A 427 6.34 -18.82 29.63
N GLU A 428 6.48 -17.54 30.06
CA GLU A 428 6.27 -16.38 29.16
C GLU A 428 7.25 -16.36 27.98
N VAL A 429 8.52 -16.68 28.22
CA VAL A 429 9.53 -16.79 27.16
C VAL A 429 9.18 -17.91 26.18
N GLN A 430 8.72 -19.05 26.69
CA GLN A 430 8.35 -20.19 25.85
C GLN A 430 7.07 -19.90 25.05
N ASP A 431 6.06 -19.28 25.66
CA ASP A 431 4.83 -18.85 25.02
C ASP A 431 5.12 -17.91 23.85
N TRP A 432 5.84 -16.84 24.11
CA TRP A 432 6.28 -15.90 23.08
C TRP A 432 7.08 -16.56 21.95
N SER A 433 7.94 -17.53 22.25
CA SER A 433 8.79 -18.18 21.26
C SER A 433 8.02 -19.18 20.38
N ASN A 434 6.89 -19.69 20.85
CA ASN A 434 6.08 -20.68 20.16
C ASN A 434 5.17 -20.06 19.10
N ASP A 435 4.78 -18.80 19.26
CA ASP A 435 3.93 -18.07 18.31
C ASP A 435 4.70 -17.77 17.04
N LYS A 436 4.19 -18.27 15.93
CA LYS A 436 4.83 -18.15 14.62
C LYS A 436 3.82 -17.86 13.53
N PHE A 437 4.18 -16.97 12.65
CA PHE A 437 3.44 -16.66 11.44
C PHE A 437 4.27 -17.06 10.23
N GLU A 438 3.76 -17.99 9.43
CA GLU A 438 4.47 -18.55 8.28
C GLU A 438 3.83 -18.10 6.98
N VAL A 439 4.64 -17.58 6.07
CA VAL A 439 4.24 -17.22 4.73
C VAL A 439 4.98 -18.09 3.74
N THR A 440 4.27 -19.06 3.15
CA THR A 440 4.80 -19.97 2.14
C THR A 440 4.55 -19.44 0.73
N ALA A 441 4.91 -20.20 -0.31
CA ALA A 441 4.56 -19.89 -1.69
C ALA A 441 3.06 -20.04 -2.01
N GLU A 442 2.32 -20.82 -1.18
CA GLU A 442 0.93 -21.20 -1.46
C GLU A 442 -0.06 -20.70 -0.42
N GLN A 443 0.36 -20.60 0.83
CA GLN A 443 -0.51 -20.32 1.96
C GLN A 443 0.18 -19.49 3.03
N ILE A 444 -0.63 -18.82 3.83
CA ILE A 444 -0.25 -18.21 5.09
C ILE A 444 -0.74 -19.10 6.23
N ILE A 445 0.04 -19.19 7.29
CA ILE A 445 -0.27 -20.02 8.45
C ILE A 445 0.03 -19.23 9.70
N ASP A 446 -0.94 -19.18 10.58
CA ASP A 446 -0.86 -18.65 11.93
C ASP A 446 -0.79 -19.83 12.89
N VAL A 447 0.29 -19.94 13.64
CA VAL A 447 0.53 -21.01 14.62
C VAL A 447 0.65 -20.37 16.00
N ASP A 448 -0.38 -20.55 16.81
CA ASP A 448 -0.42 -20.20 18.23
C ASP A 448 -0.32 -21.49 19.05
N ARG A 449 0.77 -21.65 19.81
CA ARG A 449 1.03 -22.83 20.60
C ARG A 449 1.37 -22.48 22.05
N LYS A 450 0.42 -22.67 22.94
CA LYS A 450 0.62 -22.43 24.38
C LYS A 450 1.43 -23.53 25.03
N PRO A 451 2.44 -23.18 25.84
CA PRO A 451 3.18 -24.18 26.62
C PRO A 451 2.22 -24.98 27.52
N PHE A 452 2.28 -26.29 27.47
CA PHE A 452 1.39 -27.22 28.22
C PHE A 452 -0.12 -27.08 27.90
N GLY A 453 -0.48 -26.36 26.84
CA GLY A 453 -1.87 -26.07 26.47
C GLY A 453 -2.23 -26.50 25.04
N THR A 454 -3.13 -25.74 24.43
CA THR A 454 -3.67 -25.97 23.09
C THR A 454 -2.70 -25.44 22.01
N GLU A 455 -2.70 -26.12 20.87
CA GLU A 455 -2.10 -25.62 19.63
C GLU A 455 -3.22 -25.30 18.64
N THR A 456 -3.25 -24.06 18.17
CA THR A 456 -4.18 -23.60 17.14
C THR A 456 -3.38 -23.29 15.87
N ARG A 457 -3.81 -23.86 14.75
CA ARG A 457 -3.19 -23.62 13.46
C ARG A 457 -4.24 -23.17 12.45
N ASN A 458 -4.18 -21.91 12.09
CA ASN A 458 -5.06 -21.32 11.10
C ASN A 458 -4.30 -21.14 9.78
N ALA A 459 -4.78 -21.74 8.70
CA ALA A 459 -4.13 -21.64 7.40
C ALA A 459 -5.10 -21.08 6.36
N ALA A 460 -4.59 -20.22 5.48
CA ALA A 460 -5.34 -19.69 4.36
C ALA A 460 -4.49 -19.66 3.10
N GLN A 461 -5.09 -20.03 1.97
CA GLN A 461 -4.41 -19.97 0.68
C GLN A 461 -4.20 -18.53 0.24
N LEU A 462 -3.01 -18.20 -0.28
CA LEU A 462 -2.67 -16.86 -0.76
C LEU A 462 -3.63 -16.34 -1.84
N GLU A 463 -4.16 -17.23 -2.66
CA GLU A 463 -5.12 -16.88 -3.72
C GLU A 463 -6.49 -16.44 -3.21
N ASN A 464 -6.86 -16.86 -2.00
CA ASN A 464 -8.14 -16.53 -1.37
C ASN A 464 -8.07 -15.26 -0.51
N ILE A 465 -6.90 -14.64 -0.41
CA ILE A 465 -6.72 -13.38 0.29
C ILE A 465 -7.38 -12.26 -0.52
N LEU A 466 -8.33 -11.60 0.09
CA LEU A 466 -9.11 -10.54 -0.52
C LEU A 466 -8.49 -9.15 -0.26
N SER A 467 -8.08 -8.88 0.98
CA SER A 467 -7.39 -7.65 1.36
C SER A 467 -6.40 -7.89 2.48
N THR A 468 -5.41 -7.02 2.55
CA THR A 468 -4.44 -6.95 3.62
C THR A 468 -4.43 -5.53 4.20
N ASN A 469 -4.33 -5.44 5.52
CA ASN A 469 -4.20 -4.19 6.24
C ASN A 469 -3.19 -4.37 7.35
N TYR A 470 -2.38 -3.36 7.64
CA TYR A 470 -1.60 -3.36 8.88
C TYR A 470 -1.96 -2.16 9.75
N GLU A 471 -1.78 -2.32 11.04
CA GLU A 471 -2.01 -1.30 12.04
C GLU A 471 -0.86 -1.28 13.05
N ARG A 472 -0.31 -0.09 13.32
CA ARG A 472 0.59 0.16 14.45
C ARG A 472 -0.14 1.01 15.45
N LEU A 473 -0.39 0.46 16.62
CA LEU A 473 -1.12 1.13 17.68
C LEU A 473 -0.17 1.70 18.73
N GLY A 474 -0.45 2.92 19.15
CA GLY A 474 0.27 3.59 20.23
C GLY A 474 1.67 4.11 19.85
N ILE A 475 2.23 4.90 20.77
CA ILE A 475 3.56 5.50 20.63
C ILE A 475 4.64 4.42 20.51
N LEU A 476 4.55 3.39 21.31
CA LEU A 476 5.54 2.31 21.39
C LEU A 476 5.56 1.47 20.09
N GLY A 477 4.39 1.16 19.52
CA GLY A 477 4.28 0.48 18.24
C GLY A 477 4.97 1.25 17.10
N ASN A 478 4.85 2.58 17.12
CA ASN A 478 5.49 3.43 16.12
C ASN A 478 7.01 3.58 16.34
N ILE A 479 7.46 3.72 17.61
CA ILE A 479 8.90 3.85 17.94
C ILE A 479 9.65 2.56 17.64
N PHE A 480 9.13 1.42 18.10
CA PHE A 480 9.77 0.12 17.94
C PHE A 480 9.40 -0.59 16.63
N ASN A 481 8.58 0.03 15.78
CA ASN A 481 8.17 -0.47 14.47
C ASN A 481 7.54 -1.87 14.55
N TYR A 482 6.60 -2.09 15.48
CA TYR A 482 5.82 -3.32 15.56
C TYR A 482 4.31 -3.03 15.48
N GLY A 483 3.54 -4.02 15.08
CA GLY A 483 2.08 -3.92 14.94
C GLY A 483 1.47 -5.17 14.35
N THR A 484 0.18 -5.13 14.10
CA THR A 484 -0.62 -6.27 13.64
C THR A 484 -0.91 -6.16 12.14
N VAL A 485 -0.76 -7.28 11.42
CA VAL A 485 -1.17 -7.39 10.02
C VAL A 485 -2.45 -8.22 9.96
N TYR A 486 -3.53 -7.59 9.51
CA TYR A 486 -4.82 -8.24 9.29
C TYR A 486 -4.93 -8.72 7.85
N ILE A 487 -5.36 -9.94 7.68
CA ILE A 487 -5.52 -10.59 6.38
C ILE A 487 -6.94 -11.11 6.28
N THR A 488 -7.70 -10.57 5.33
CA THR A 488 -9.10 -10.96 5.10
C THR A 488 -9.16 -12.06 4.06
N VAL A 489 -9.74 -13.20 4.43
CA VAL A 489 -9.89 -14.39 3.58
C VAL A 489 -11.34 -14.84 3.62
N GLY A 490 -12.08 -14.71 2.52
CA GLY A 490 -13.51 -15.02 2.50
C GLY A 490 -14.29 -14.17 3.51
N GLY A 491 -14.92 -14.79 4.48
CA GLY A 491 -15.65 -14.12 5.59
C GLY A 491 -14.84 -14.02 6.89
N SER A 492 -13.60 -14.53 6.94
CA SER A 492 -12.77 -14.59 8.14
C SER A 492 -11.59 -13.61 8.08
N LYS A 493 -11.11 -13.19 9.24
CA LYS A 493 -9.89 -12.38 9.38
C LYS A 493 -8.84 -13.19 10.13
N LEU A 494 -7.66 -13.32 9.54
CA LEU A 494 -6.44 -13.77 10.21
C LEU A 494 -5.64 -12.55 10.66
N ALA A 495 -4.98 -12.64 11.82
CA ALA A 495 -4.17 -11.56 12.35
C ALA A 495 -2.77 -12.08 12.68
N PHE A 496 -1.74 -11.46 12.09
CA PHE A 496 -0.35 -11.64 12.52
C PHE A 496 -0.06 -10.55 13.54
N GLU A 497 -0.24 -10.90 14.81
CA GLU A 497 -0.21 -9.95 15.91
C GLU A 497 1.21 -9.53 16.26
N ASP A 498 1.39 -8.21 16.50
CA ASP A 498 2.59 -7.60 17.02
C ASP A 498 3.90 -7.99 16.32
N VAL A 499 3.84 -8.18 15.01
CA VAL A 499 5.03 -8.51 14.21
C VAL A 499 5.94 -7.30 14.01
N MET A 500 7.23 -7.55 13.88
CA MET A 500 8.19 -6.51 13.52
C MET A 500 7.97 -6.09 12.06
N ASP A 501 8.03 -4.78 11.79
CA ASP A 501 7.86 -4.17 10.48
C ASP A 501 6.59 -4.65 9.75
N PRO A 502 5.40 -4.37 10.28
CA PRO A 502 4.14 -4.86 9.72
C PRO A 502 3.92 -4.41 8.27
N ALA A 503 4.47 -3.25 7.88
CA ALA A 503 4.45 -2.79 6.49
C ALA A 503 5.26 -3.70 5.57
N GLY A 504 6.43 -4.16 6.02
CA GLY A 504 7.26 -5.13 5.31
C GLY A 504 6.59 -6.50 5.19
N VAL A 505 5.97 -6.97 6.27
CA VAL A 505 5.20 -8.23 6.30
C VAL A 505 4.03 -8.17 5.31
N GLN A 506 3.22 -7.11 5.34
CA GLN A 506 2.14 -6.89 4.38
C GLN A 506 2.67 -6.93 2.94
N SER A 507 3.77 -6.22 2.68
CA SER A 507 4.38 -6.14 1.35
C SER A 507 4.88 -7.51 0.85
N ASP A 508 5.43 -8.35 1.74
CA ASP A 508 5.87 -9.71 1.43
C ASP A 508 4.67 -10.62 1.10
N ILE A 509 3.60 -10.54 1.88
CA ILE A 509 2.34 -11.28 1.64
C ILE A 509 1.75 -10.89 0.28
N ASP A 510 1.60 -9.59 0.01
CA ASP A 510 1.00 -9.09 -1.22
C ASP A 510 1.82 -9.43 -2.45
N ARG A 511 3.15 -9.37 -2.36
CA ARG A 511 4.04 -9.78 -3.44
C ARG A 511 3.86 -11.25 -3.79
N ARG A 512 3.81 -12.14 -2.80
CA ARG A 512 3.61 -13.59 -3.00
C ARG A 512 2.20 -13.87 -3.53
N ARG A 513 1.18 -13.21 -2.96
CA ARG A 513 -0.21 -13.31 -3.42
C ARG A 513 -0.34 -12.93 -4.90
N MET A 514 0.21 -11.78 -5.30
CA MET A 514 0.12 -11.33 -6.69
C MET A 514 0.88 -12.26 -7.64
N ALA A 515 2.07 -12.72 -7.27
CA ALA A 515 2.82 -13.68 -8.07
C ALA A 515 2.06 -15.01 -8.25
N ARG A 516 1.41 -15.50 -7.18
CA ARG A 516 0.57 -16.71 -7.24
C ARG A 516 -0.68 -16.50 -8.07
N ALA A 517 -1.40 -15.39 -7.86
CA ALA A 517 -2.59 -15.04 -8.62
C ALA A 517 -2.29 -14.89 -10.11
N GLN A 518 -1.19 -14.23 -10.45
CA GLN A 518 -0.74 -14.09 -11.83
C GLN A 518 -0.45 -15.46 -12.46
N LYS A 519 0.34 -16.31 -11.81
CA LYS A 519 0.68 -17.65 -12.30
C LYS A 519 -0.55 -18.53 -12.50
N LYS A 520 -1.50 -18.50 -11.56
CA LYS A 520 -2.76 -19.24 -11.67
C LYS A 520 -3.62 -18.71 -12.81
N ASN A 521 -3.76 -17.38 -12.90
CA ASN A 521 -4.54 -16.75 -13.95
C ASN A 521 -3.96 -17.05 -15.34
N GLU A 522 -2.64 -16.96 -15.51
CA GLU A 522 -1.95 -17.33 -16.74
C GLU A 522 -2.19 -18.80 -17.11
N ALA A 523 -2.10 -19.72 -16.13
CA ALA A 523 -2.35 -21.14 -16.34
C ALA A 523 -3.82 -21.41 -16.73
N THR A 524 -4.78 -20.80 -16.03
CA THR A 524 -6.21 -20.95 -16.31
C THR A 524 -6.57 -20.38 -17.69
N ILE A 525 -6.12 -19.15 -17.97
CA ILE A 525 -6.34 -18.49 -19.25
C ILE A 525 -5.68 -19.28 -20.39
N SER A 526 -4.48 -19.83 -20.20
CA SER A 526 -3.80 -20.62 -21.21
C SER A 526 -4.55 -21.93 -21.51
N ALA A 527 -5.03 -22.62 -20.48
CA ALA A 527 -5.80 -23.86 -20.62
C ALA A 527 -7.16 -23.60 -21.29
N GLU A 528 -7.87 -22.53 -20.89
CA GLU A 528 -9.16 -22.16 -21.49
C GLU A 528 -9.00 -21.70 -22.95
N ARG A 529 -7.93 -20.95 -23.22
CA ARG A 529 -7.57 -20.51 -24.55
C ARG A 529 -7.24 -21.69 -25.48
N GLU A 530 -6.53 -22.67 -24.95
CA GLU A 530 -6.20 -23.89 -25.71
C GLU A 530 -7.45 -24.71 -26.01
N ARG A 531 -8.34 -24.87 -25.05
CA ARG A 531 -9.64 -25.53 -25.21
C ARG A 531 -10.53 -24.81 -26.23
N MET A 532 -10.69 -23.49 -26.14
CA MET A 532 -11.47 -22.71 -27.08
C MET A 532 -10.88 -22.74 -28.51
N ALA A 533 -9.54 -22.66 -28.62
CA ALA A 533 -8.88 -22.77 -29.92
C ALA A 533 -9.14 -24.14 -30.57
N GLU A 534 -9.16 -25.20 -29.77
CA GLU A 534 -9.50 -26.58 -30.25
C GLU A 534 -10.94 -26.68 -30.75
N TRP A 535 -11.90 -26.12 -29.99
CA TRP A 535 -13.30 -26.06 -30.38
C TRP A 535 -13.51 -25.28 -31.68
N LEU A 536 -12.86 -24.13 -31.83
CA LEU A 536 -12.97 -23.30 -33.04
C LEU A 536 -12.35 -23.98 -34.26
N VAL A 537 -11.23 -24.69 -34.13
CA VAL A 537 -10.61 -25.46 -35.20
C VAL A 537 -11.49 -26.63 -35.59
N THR A 538 -12.06 -27.37 -34.65
CA THR A 538 -13.02 -28.46 -34.89
C THR A 538 -14.26 -27.95 -35.60
N TYR A 539 -14.83 -26.81 -35.16
CA TYR A 539 -15.96 -26.17 -35.85
C TYR A 539 -15.61 -25.78 -37.29
N HIS A 540 -14.43 -25.17 -37.50
CA HIS A 540 -14.00 -24.76 -38.84
C HIS A 540 -13.83 -25.95 -39.79
N ASN A 541 -13.28 -27.06 -39.30
CA ASN A 541 -13.13 -28.28 -40.08
C ASN A 541 -14.49 -28.92 -40.41
N ASN A 542 -15.37 -29.04 -39.40
CA ASN A 542 -16.72 -29.57 -39.60
C ASN A 542 -17.58 -28.67 -40.52
N ALA A 543 -17.45 -27.34 -40.40
CA ALA A 543 -18.15 -26.40 -41.27
C ALA A 543 -17.77 -26.58 -42.75
N LYS A 544 -16.52 -26.90 -43.05
CA LYS A 544 -16.08 -27.23 -44.41
C LYS A 544 -16.67 -28.56 -44.91
N GLU A 545 -16.77 -29.57 -44.06
CA GLU A 545 -17.41 -30.85 -44.36
C GLU A 545 -18.91 -30.68 -44.63
N PHE A 546 -19.61 -29.92 -43.78
CA PHE A 546 -21.02 -29.60 -43.96
C PHE A 546 -21.29 -28.80 -45.23
N GLN A 547 -20.44 -27.83 -45.58
CA GLN A 547 -20.56 -27.11 -46.86
C GLN A 547 -20.35 -28.02 -48.06
N ALA A 548 -19.36 -28.93 -47.98
CA ALA A 548 -19.12 -29.91 -49.05
C ALA A 548 -20.28 -30.92 -49.17
N GLU A 549 -20.92 -31.31 -48.06
CA GLU A 549 -22.12 -32.16 -48.09
C GLU A 549 -23.36 -31.43 -48.65
N GLU A 550 -23.54 -30.15 -48.31
CA GLU A 550 -24.62 -29.33 -48.87
C GLU A 550 -24.46 -29.12 -50.39
N GLU A 551 -23.24 -28.87 -50.87
CA GLU A 551 -22.94 -28.78 -52.29
C GLU A 551 -23.20 -30.12 -53.02
N LYS A 552 -22.80 -31.24 -52.41
CA LYS A 552 -23.11 -32.57 -52.95
C LYS A 552 -24.61 -32.83 -53.01
N LYS A 553 -25.39 -32.44 -51.99
CA LYS A 553 -26.85 -32.58 -51.97
C LYS A 553 -27.55 -31.65 -52.97
N LYS A 554 -27.01 -30.45 -53.22
CA LYS A 554 -27.51 -29.54 -54.26
C LYS A 554 -27.28 -30.10 -55.70
N ASN A 555 -26.13 -30.73 -55.89
CA ASN A 555 -25.78 -31.33 -57.20
C ASN A 555 -26.43 -32.71 -57.48
N GLN A 556 -27.09 -33.30 -56.43
CA GLN A 556 -27.82 -34.60 -56.59
C GLN A 556 -29.34 -34.48 -56.69
N LYS A 557 -29.91 -33.26 -56.71
CA LYS A 557 -31.33 -33.08 -57.00
C LYS A 557 -31.51 -33.22 -58.55
N PRO A 558 -32.20 -34.27 -59.05
CA PRO A 558 -32.59 -34.37 -60.49
C PRO A 558 -33.65 -33.29 -60.76
N GLU A 559 -33.59 -32.67 -61.95
CA GLU A 559 -34.61 -31.80 -62.55
C GLU A 559 -36.02 -32.44 -62.58
#